data_a2373784a348af27aeb4deda78f7cdcd
#
_entry.id   a2373784a348af27aeb4deda78f7cdcd
#
_cell.length_a   1.000
_cell.length_b   1.000
_cell.length_c   1.000
_cell.angle_alpha   90.00
_cell.angle_beta   90.00
_cell.angle_gamma   90.00
#
_symmetry.space_group_name_H-M   'P 1'
#
loop_
_entity.id
_entity.type
_entity.pdbx_description
1 polymer ?
#
loop_
_entity_poly.entity_id
_entity_poly.type
_entity_poly.pdbx_seq_one_letter_code
_entity_poly.pdbx_strand_id
1 'polypeptide(L)'
;SDPSRGLGDVYKRQTIFLANEFFDAFPIKQFLKKSNNWYEKYVAYKKNKFEVCDQKVSSKVIERYLGKNIEKEKFVEYSPSAMKFVNEIANFIFKNNGGLLMIDYGFTSGKMKNTLQSVEKHRKISFLENPYNSDITHLINFKIYKKEFANSNLKSLITTQGNFLTKLGILKRAEIISKNLQFSKKADIFYRIKRLIDEKYMGSLFKVLFVSKSKNNFNLGFK
;
A
#
# COMPACT_ATOMS: atom_id res chain seq x y z
N SER A 1 1.96 -47.89 20.59
CA SER A 1 1.63 -46.77 19.70
C SER A 1 1.87 -45.45 20.44
N ASP A 2 2.81 -44.67 19.96
CA ASP A 2 3.20 -43.37 20.52
C ASP A 2 2.08 -42.34 20.20
N PRO A 3 1.34 -41.85 21.19
CA PRO A 3 0.26 -40.85 20.96
C PRO A 3 0.77 -39.47 20.59
N SER A 4 2.11 -39.25 20.57
CA SER A 4 2.68 -37.97 20.21
C SER A 4 2.79 -37.68 18.70
N ARG A 5 2.57 -38.69 17.85
CA ARG A 5 2.66 -38.54 16.37
C ARG A 5 1.44 -37.91 15.71
N GLY A 6 0.34 -37.70 16.43
CA GLY A 6 -0.91 -37.14 15.85
C GLY A 6 -1.17 -35.65 16.03
N LEU A 7 -0.49 -34.97 16.95
CA LEU A 7 -0.79 -33.59 17.31
C LEU A 7 0.18 -32.55 16.73
N GLY A 8 1.34 -32.98 16.21
CA GLY A 8 2.38 -32.07 15.68
C GLY A 8 2.08 -31.47 14.32
N ASP A 9 1.24 -32.09 13.50
CA ASP A 9 0.95 -31.64 12.11
C ASP A 9 -0.35 -30.84 11.97
N VAL A 10 -1.21 -30.82 12.99
CA VAL A 10 -2.53 -30.19 12.92
C VAL A 10 -2.48 -28.68 13.16
N TYR A 11 -1.38 -28.13 13.67
CA TYR A 11 -1.26 -26.71 14.00
C TYR A 11 -0.12 -25.99 13.25
N LYS A 12 0.03 -26.22 11.95
CA LYS A 12 0.70 -25.21 11.10
C LYS A 12 -0.27 -24.03 10.98
N ARG A 13 -0.21 -23.12 11.95
CA ARG A 13 -1.06 -21.94 12.01
C ARG A 13 -0.86 -21.11 10.74
N GLN A 14 -1.85 -21.12 9.86
CA GLN A 14 -1.91 -20.19 8.75
C GLN A 14 -2.15 -18.80 9.33
N THR A 15 -1.35 -17.83 8.90
CA THR A 15 -1.49 -16.44 9.34
C THR A 15 -1.93 -15.60 8.17
N ILE A 16 -2.99 -14.81 8.35
CA ILE A 16 -3.41 -13.78 7.42
C ILE A 16 -3.04 -12.43 8.01
N PHE A 17 -2.16 -11.72 7.32
CA PHE A 17 -1.86 -10.33 7.63
C PHE A 17 -2.90 -9.44 6.96
N LEU A 18 -3.44 -8.49 7.71
CA LEU A 18 -4.36 -7.48 7.20
C LEU A 18 -3.72 -6.10 7.41
N ALA A 19 -3.48 -5.37 6.32
CA ALA A 19 -2.93 -4.03 6.32
C ALA A 19 -3.89 -3.09 5.59
N ASN A 20 -4.51 -2.16 6.31
CA ASN A 20 -5.38 -1.13 5.75
C ASN A 20 -4.83 0.23 6.13
N GLU A 21 -4.50 1.07 5.12
CA GLU A 21 -3.86 2.38 5.32
C GLU A 21 -2.69 2.27 6.32
N PHE A 22 -1.77 1.37 6.01
CA PHE A 22 -0.65 1.05 6.89
C PHE A 22 0.69 1.40 6.23
N PHE A 23 0.83 1.13 4.93
CA PHE A 23 2.10 1.32 4.23
C PHE A 23 2.29 2.76 3.75
N ASP A 24 1.23 3.53 3.60
CA ASP A 24 1.24 4.94 3.20
C ASP A 24 1.92 5.87 4.21
N ALA A 25 1.97 5.47 5.49
CA ALA A 25 2.61 6.22 6.57
C ALA A 25 4.10 5.90 6.78
N PHE A 26 4.68 4.95 6.05
CA PHE A 26 6.10 4.63 6.19
C PHE A 26 6.99 5.75 5.67
N PRO A 27 8.15 6.01 6.33
CA PRO A 27 9.11 7.01 5.87
C PRO A 27 9.59 6.69 4.44
N ILE A 28 9.67 7.72 3.61
CA ILE A 28 10.12 7.60 2.22
C ILE A 28 11.42 8.37 1.97
N LYS A 29 12.14 7.92 0.95
CA LYS A 29 13.21 8.65 0.29
C LYS A 29 12.73 9.14 -1.06
N GLN A 30 13.06 10.37 -1.39
CA GLN A 30 12.73 10.97 -2.69
C GLN A 30 14.02 11.35 -3.41
N PHE A 31 14.11 10.95 -4.68
CA PHE A 31 15.23 11.25 -5.54
C PHE A 31 14.76 11.96 -6.81
N LEU A 32 15.43 13.04 -7.16
CA LEU A 32 15.12 13.84 -8.35
C LEU A 32 16.32 13.83 -9.30
N LYS A 33 16.09 13.56 -10.58
CA LYS A 33 17.09 13.67 -11.64
C LYS A 33 17.07 15.08 -12.22
N LYS A 34 18.19 15.81 -12.07
CA LYS A 34 18.42 17.12 -12.69
C LYS A 34 19.55 16.96 -13.70
N SER A 35 19.28 17.23 -14.98
CA SER A 35 20.19 16.91 -16.08
C SER A 35 20.60 15.42 -16.00
N ASN A 36 21.85 15.10 -15.81
CA ASN A 36 22.34 13.72 -15.68
C ASN A 36 22.70 13.32 -14.24
N ASN A 37 22.39 14.16 -13.25
CA ASN A 37 22.75 13.89 -11.86
C ASN A 37 21.51 13.60 -11.03
N TRP A 38 21.66 12.69 -10.07
CA TRP A 38 20.64 12.38 -9.09
C TRP A 38 20.86 13.16 -7.79
N TYR A 39 19.75 13.57 -7.17
CA TYR A 39 19.72 14.29 -5.91
C TYR A 39 18.69 13.64 -5.00
N GLU A 40 19.08 13.35 -3.75
CA GLU A 40 18.16 12.94 -2.69
C GLU A 40 17.62 14.18 -1.98
N LYS A 41 16.32 14.19 -1.72
CA LYS A 41 15.66 15.27 -0.97
C LYS A 41 15.75 15.02 0.52
N TYR A 42 16.13 16.04 1.26
CA TYR A 42 16.20 16.05 2.72
C TYR A 42 15.41 17.20 3.29
N VAL A 43 15.01 17.08 4.54
CA VAL A 43 14.49 18.18 5.34
C VAL A 43 15.62 18.67 6.25
N ALA A 44 15.95 19.94 6.15
CA ALA A 44 16.91 20.60 7.02
C ALA A 44 16.19 21.64 7.89
N TYR A 45 16.67 21.79 9.13
CA TYR A 45 16.21 22.86 10.01
C TYR A 45 17.22 24.00 9.98
N LYS A 46 16.82 25.16 9.45
CA LYS A 46 17.67 26.35 9.32
C LYS A 46 16.88 27.60 9.71
N LYS A 47 17.52 28.50 10.44
CA LYS A 47 16.90 29.79 10.82
C LYS A 47 15.48 29.62 11.38
N ASN A 48 15.29 28.66 12.27
CA ASN A 48 14.00 28.34 12.89
C ASN A 48 12.89 27.91 11.93
N LYS A 49 13.25 27.35 10.75
CA LYS A 49 12.31 26.84 9.76
C LYS A 49 12.79 25.52 9.17
N PHE A 50 11.85 24.66 8.83
CA PHE A 50 12.12 23.48 8.02
C PHE A 50 12.17 23.85 6.55
N GLU A 51 13.19 23.36 5.85
CA GLU A 51 13.38 23.58 4.41
C GLU A 51 13.73 22.27 3.72
N VAL A 52 13.25 22.10 2.47
CA VAL A 52 13.69 21.00 1.63
C VAL A 52 15.00 21.38 0.96
N CYS A 53 16.00 20.51 1.10
CA CYS A 53 17.27 20.64 0.40
C CYS A 53 17.59 19.39 -0.42
N ASP A 54 18.34 19.56 -1.51
CA ASP A 54 18.75 18.50 -2.40
C ASP A 54 20.24 18.21 -2.20
N GLN A 55 20.58 16.95 -1.95
CA GLN A 55 21.97 16.49 -1.86
C GLN A 55 22.29 15.59 -3.04
N LYS A 56 23.39 15.88 -3.75
CA LYS A 56 23.84 15.05 -4.87
C LYS A 56 24.20 13.65 -4.40
N VAL A 57 23.70 12.63 -5.10
CA VAL A 57 23.95 11.22 -4.82
C VAL A 57 24.36 10.46 -6.08
N SER A 58 25.05 9.34 -5.90
CA SER A 58 25.35 8.44 -7.00
C SER A 58 24.10 7.66 -7.43
N SER A 59 23.94 7.39 -8.73
CA SER A 59 22.90 6.49 -9.25
C SER A 59 22.89 5.12 -8.57
N LYS A 60 24.06 4.62 -8.14
CA LYS A 60 24.20 3.36 -7.41
C LYS A 60 23.37 3.30 -6.13
N VAL A 61 23.09 4.44 -5.48
CA VAL A 61 22.22 4.49 -4.29
C VAL A 61 20.79 4.10 -4.67
N ILE A 62 20.30 4.61 -5.78
CA ILE A 62 18.93 4.36 -6.24
C ILE A 62 18.82 2.97 -6.87
N GLU A 63 19.87 2.53 -7.57
CA GLU A 63 19.96 1.20 -8.17
C GLU A 63 19.85 0.08 -7.12
N ARG A 64 20.32 0.32 -5.88
CA ARG A 64 20.15 -0.63 -4.76
C ARG A 64 18.68 -0.88 -4.42
N TYR A 65 17.82 0.12 -4.61
CA TYR A 65 16.39 0.03 -4.30
C TYR A 65 15.56 -0.50 -5.47
N LEU A 66 15.88 -0.08 -6.70
CA LEU A 66 15.03 -0.32 -7.87
C LEU A 66 15.68 -1.18 -8.96
N GLY A 67 16.98 -1.49 -8.82
CA GLY A 67 17.77 -2.14 -9.86
C GLY A 67 18.16 -1.16 -10.98
N LYS A 68 18.77 -1.68 -12.04
CA LYS A 68 19.37 -0.86 -13.12
C LYS A 68 18.38 -0.09 -14.00
N ASN A 69 17.09 -0.37 -13.92
CA ASN A 69 16.07 0.24 -14.80
C ASN A 69 15.65 1.66 -14.38
N ILE A 70 16.51 2.40 -13.68
CA ILE A 70 16.21 3.77 -13.21
C ILE A 70 16.44 4.84 -14.28
N GLU A 71 17.06 4.52 -15.40
CA GLU A 71 17.45 5.48 -16.43
C GLU A 71 16.28 6.28 -17.01
N LYS A 72 15.11 5.63 -17.11
CA LYS A 72 13.87 6.22 -17.64
C LYS A 72 13.12 7.07 -16.62
N GLU A 73 13.49 7.00 -15.33
CA GLU A 73 12.84 7.74 -14.28
C GLU A 73 13.47 9.13 -14.12
N LYS A 74 12.64 10.12 -13.89
CA LYS A 74 13.06 11.49 -13.54
C LYS A 74 12.88 11.78 -12.06
N PHE A 75 12.04 11.00 -11.40
CA PHE A 75 11.74 11.09 -10.00
C PHE A 75 11.55 9.68 -9.43
N VAL A 76 12.06 9.43 -8.23
CA VAL A 76 11.90 8.16 -7.53
C VAL A 76 11.44 8.44 -6.12
N GLU A 77 10.41 7.73 -5.70
CA GLU A 77 9.89 7.68 -4.34
C GLU A 77 9.91 6.24 -3.87
N TYR A 78 10.55 5.99 -2.73
CA TYR A 78 10.79 4.64 -2.24
C TYR A 78 10.88 4.61 -0.72
N SER A 79 10.28 3.62 -0.09
CA SER A 79 10.36 3.40 1.35
C SER A 79 11.23 2.17 1.67
N PRO A 80 12.48 2.36 2.11
CA PRO A 80 13.33 1.23 2.53
C PRO A 80 12.76 0.45 3.70
N SER A 81 12.15 1.14 4.67
CA SER A 81 11.55 0.52 5.85
C SER A 81 10.31 -0.29 5.51
N ALA A 82 9.43 0.22 4.64
CA ALA A 82 8.29 -0.55 4.14
C ALA A 82 8.75 -1.80 3.39
N MET A 83 9.78 -1.71 2.55
CA MET A 83 10.30 -2.88 1.83
C MET A 83 10.95 -3.91 2.76
N LYS A 84 11.63 -3.48 3.81
CA LYS A 84 12.13 -4.41 4.84
C LYS A 84 10.97 -5.18 5.47
N PHE A 85 9.91 -4.49 5.85
CA PHE A 85 8.72 -5.09 6.45
C PHE A 85 7.99 -6.03 5.47
N VAL A 86 7.87 -5.64 4.18
CA VAL A 86 7.34 -6.49 3.11
C VAL A 86 8.14 -7.78 2.98
N ASN A 87 9.46 -7.71 3.04
CA ASN A 87 10.34 -8.90 2.96
C ASN A 87 10.18 -9.82 4.16
N GLU A 88 10.00 -9.27 5.35
CA GLU A 88 9.72 -10.06 6.56
C GLU A 88 8.39 -10.81 6.43
N ILE A 89 7.32 -10.14 5.99
CA ILE A 89 6.01 -10.75 5.72
C ILE A 89 6.13 -11.82 4.62
N ALA A 90 6.82 -11.50 3.51
CA ALA A 90 7.00 -12.44 2.40
C ALA A 90 7.70 -13.72 2.84
N ASN A 91 8.78 -13.59 3.61
CA ASN A 91 9.50 -14.73 4.17
C ASN A 91 8.63 -15.56 5.12
N PHE A 92 7.81 -14.89 5.93
CA PHE A 92 6.89 -15.57 6.84
C PHE A 92 5.85 -16.38 6.05
N ILE A 93 5.19 -15.78 5.06
CA ILE A 93 4.20 -16.44 4.20
C ILE A 93 4.85 -17.62 3.45
N PHE A 94 6.05 -17.43 2.93
CA PHE A 94 6.77 -18.48 2.21
C PHE A 94 7.06 -19.68 3.11
N LYS A 95 7.46 -19.47 4.37
CA LYS A 95 7.78 -20.55 5.31
C LYS A 95 6.53 -21.22 5.88
N ASN A 96 5.56 -20.43 6.34
CA ASN A 96 4.47 -20.91 7.20
C ASN A 96 3.11 -21.05 6.51
N ASN A 97 2.99 -20.72 5.22
CA ASN A 97 1.72 -20.49 4.52
C ASN A 97 0.96 -19.28 5.08
N GLY A 98 -0.20 -19.01 4.51
CA GLY A 98 -1.01 -17.83 4.86
C GLY A 98 -1.06 -16.83 3.73
N GLY A 99 -1.27 -15.57 4.05
CA GLY A 99 -1.37 -14.50 3.07
C GLY A 99 -1.30 -13.11 3.67
N LEU A 100 -1.24 -12.11 2.79
CA LEU A 100 -1.39 -10.70 3.12
C LEU A 100 -2.54 -10.13 2.29
N LEU A 101 -3.48 -9.46 2.94
CA LEU A 101 -4.43 -8.56 2.29
C LEU A 101 -4.03 -7.12 2.64
N MET A 102 -3.60 -6.37 1.63
CA MET A 102 -3.19 -4.98 1.75
C MET A 102 -4.19 -4.10 1.00
N ILE A 103 -4.73 -3.09 1.68
CA ILE A 103 -5.66 -2.11 1.15
C ILE A 103 -5.04 -0.74 1.41
N ASP A 104 -4.74 -0.01 0.35
CA ASP A 104 -4.09 1.29 0.49
C ASP A 104 -4.33 2.14 -0.77
N TYR A 105 -4.16 3.46 -0.67
CA TYR A 105 -4.25 4.32 -1.84
C TYR A 105 -2.93 4.36 -2.61
N GLY A 106 -3.05 4.31 -3.93
CA GLY A 106 -1.86 4.22 -4.77
C GLY A 106 -2.14 3.92 -6.23
N PHE A 107 -1.08 3.54 -6.93
CA PHE A 107 -1.11 3.32 -8.37
C PHE A 107 -0.39 2.01 -8.75
N THR A 108 -0.82 1.44 -9.88
CA THR A 108 -0.29 0.19 -10.43
C THR A 108 0.50 0.39 -11.73
N SER A 109 0.43 1.59 -12.30
CA SER A 109 1.05 1.94 -13.58
C SER A 109 1.47 3.41 -13.60
N GLY A 110 2.20 3.81 -14.64
CA GLY A 110 2.69 5.16 -14.81
C GLY A 110 4.09 5.38 -14.26
N LYS A 111 4.60 6.61 -14.42
CA LYS A 111 5.89 7.07 -13.92
C LYS A 111 5.79 7.43 -12.44
N MET A 112 6.88 7.26 -11.73
CA MET A 112 6.98 7.76 -10.34
C MET A 112 6.90 9.28 -10.32
N LYS A 113 6.25 9.80 -9.29
CA LYS A 113 6.07 11.23 -9.06
C LYS A 113 6.09 11.52 -7.57
N ASN A 114 6.23 12.78 -7.20
CA ASN A 114 6.09 13.20 -5.82
C ASN A 114 4.63 13.01 -5.37
N THR A 115 4.43 12.13 -4.41
CA THR A 115 3.11 11.83 -3.85
C THR A 115 3.01 12.17 -2.37
N LEU A 116 4.10 12.64 -1.75
CA LEU A 116 4.13 13.06 -0.36
C LEU A 116 3.10 14.17 -0.12
N GLN A 117 2.25 13.96 0.84
CA GLN A 117 1.21 14.90 1.24
C GLN A 117 1.11 14.98 2.76
N SER A 118 0.58 16.09 3.24
CA SER A 118 0.26 16.28 4.64
C SER A 118 -1.16 16.81 4.79
N VAL A 119 -1.87 16.29 5.77
CA VAL A 119 -3.24 16.65 6.07
C VAL A 119 -3.38 16.96 7.55
N GLU A 120 -3.94 18.13 7.87
CA GLU A 120 -4.32 18.51 9.23
C GLU A 120 -5.78 18.92 9.23
N LYS A 121 -6.61 18.36 10.12
CA LYS A 121 -8.05 18.67 10.24
C LYS A 121 -8.78 18.66 8.89
N HIS A 122 -8.51 17.65 8.06
CA HIS A 122 -9.05 17.47 6.71
C HIS A 122 -8.64 18.53 5.68
N ARG A 123 -7.61 19.33 5.96
CA ARG A 123 -7.06 20.32 5.03
C ARG A 123 -5.65 19.92 4.62
N LYS A 124 -5.35 20.06 3.34
CA LYS A 124 -3.97 19.88 2.86
C LYS A 124 -3.12 21.04 3.34
N ILE A 125 -1.99 20.72 3.95
CA ILE A 125 -0.95 21.65 4.39
C ILE A 125 0.39 21.24 3.82
N SER A 126 1.41 22.08 3.97
CA SER A 126 2.79 21.67 3.70
C SER A 126 3.24 20.65 4.72
N PHE A 127 3.93 19.58 4.31
CA PHE A 127 4.50 18.61 5.23
C PHE A 127 5.64 19.18 6.11
N LEU A 128 6.06 20.42 5.85
CA LEU A 128 6.99 21.18 6.68
C LEU A 128 6.28 21.99 7.78
N GLU A 129 4.97 22.15 7.64
CA GLU A 129 4.13 22.82 8.63
C GLU A 129 3.61 21.80 9.62
N ASN A 130 3.75 22.10 10.91
CA ASN A 130 3.16 21.33 12.01
C ASN A 130 3.35 19.79 11.92
N PRO A 131 4.57 19.28 11.68
CA PRO A 131 4.81 17.88 11.36
C PRO A 131 4.41 16.90 12.47
N TYR A 132 4.22 17.37 13.71
CA TYR A 132 3.80 16.54 14.85
C TYR A 132 2.27 16.41 14.99
N ASN A 133 1.49 17.25 14.31
CA ASN A 133 0.03 17.29 14.40
C ASN A 133 -0.65 17.06 13.04
N SER A 134 0.10 16.66 12.04
CA SER A 134 -0.41 16.39 10.70
C SER A 134 -0.13 14.95 10.28
N ASP A 135 -1.04 14.35 9.53
CA ASP A 135 -0.86 13.06 8.91
C ASP A 135 -0.02 13.23 7.66
N ILE A 136 1.21 12.70 7.69
CA ILE A 136 2.14 12.73 6.54
C ILE A 136 2.09 11.36 5.87
N THR A 137 1.65 11.34 4.62
CA THR A 137 1.42 10.10 3.87
C THR A 137 1.90 10.22 2.43
N HIS A 138 1.97 9.08 1.74
CA HIS A 138 2.34 9.01 0.33
C HIS A 138 1.51 7.95 -0.40
N LEU A 139 1.42 8.02 -1.74
CA LEU A 139 0.75 6.98 -2.52
C LEU A 139 1.65 5.76 -2.70
N ILE A 140 1.07 4.59 -2.53
CA ILE A 140 1.78 3.33 -2.72
C ILE A 140 2.01 3.05 -4.21
N ASN A 141 3.25 2.79 -4.59
CA ASN A 141 3.56 2.22 -5.89
C ASN A 141 3.44 0.68 -5.83
N PHE A 142 2.25 0.16 -6.03
CA PHE A 142 1.96 -1.27 -5.97
C PHE A 142 2.79 -2.12 -6.94
N LYS A 143 3.35 -1.54 -8.00
CA LYS A 143 4.23 -2.24 -8.93
C LYS A 143 5.52 -2.70 -8.24
N ILE A 144 6.07 -1.86 -7.35
CA ILE A 144 7.29 -2.21 -6.57
C ILE A 144 6.96 -3.34 -5.61
N TYR A 145 5.85 -3.25 -4.88
CA TYR A 145 5.41 -4.26 -3.92
C TYR A 145 5.16 -5.61 -4.60
N LYS A 146 4.44 -5.62 -5.74
CA LYS A 146 4.23 -6.84 -6.52
C LYS A 146 5.54 -7.50 -6.96
N LYS A 147 6.51 -6.68 -7.41
CA LYS A 147 7.83 -7.19 -7.82
C LYS A 147 8.55 -7.85 -6.64
N GLU A 148 8.49 -7.22 -5.47
CA GLU A 148 9.15 -7.74 -4.27
C GLU A 148 8.56 -9.07 -3.80
N PHE A 149 7.23 -9.21 -3.78
CA PHE A 149 6.58 -10.49 -3.49
C PHE A 149 6.89 -11.56 -4.55
N ALA A 150 6.97 -11.19 -5.83
CA ALA A 150 7.37 -12.12 -6.89
C ALA A 150 8.82 -12.62 -6.73
N ASN A 151 9.75 -11.75 -6.30
CA ASN A 151 11.13 -12.13 -5.97
C ASN A 151 11.19 -13.20 -4.85
N SER A 152 10.19 -13.19 -3.96
CA SER A 152 10.04 -14.19 -2.89
C SER A 152 9.21 -15.43 -3.30
N ASN A 153 8.98 -15.66 -4.59
CA ASN A 153 8.17 -16.74 -5.13
C ASN A 153 6.72 -16.77 -4.63
N LEU A 154 6.16 -15.60 -4.35
CA LEU A 154 4.77 -15.44 -3.96
C LEU A 154 3.93 -14.92 -5.13
N LYS A 155 2.69 -15.39 -5.20
CA LYS A 155 1.68 -14.91 -6.14
C LYS A 155 0.96 -13.70 -5.55
N SER A 156 0.72 -12.69 -6.37
CA SER A 156 -0.05 -11.51 -5.97
C SER A 156 -1.19 -11.25 -6.94
N LEU A 157 -2.37 -10.95 -6.40
CA LEU A 157 -3.54 -10.47 -7.12
C LEU A 157 -3.76 -9.02 -6.72
N ILE A 158 -4.13 -8.18 -7.69
CA ILE A 158 -4.41 -6.77 -7.43
C ILE A 158 -5.63 -6.30 -8.22
N THR A 159 -6.46 -5.50 -7.57
CA THR A 159 -7.62 -4.84 -8.19
C THR A 159 -7.87 -3.50 -7.51
N THR A 160 -8.83 -2.73 -8.00
CA THR A 160 -9.31 -1.52 -7.31
C THR A 160 -10.22 -1.88 -6.14
N GLN A 161 -10.31 -1.03 -5.13
CA GLN A 161 -11.22 -1.25 -3.99
C GLN A 161 -12.67 -1.34 -4.45
N GLY A 162 -13.09 -0.48 -5.39
CA GLY A 162 -14.44 -0.52 -5.93
C GLY A 162 -14.79 -1.88 -6.53
N ASN A 163 -13.91 -2.42 -7.38
CA ASN A 163 -14.09 -3.74 -7.96
C ASN A 163 -14.09 -4.84 -6.91
N PHE A 164 -13.15 -4.80 -5.97
CA PHE A 164 -13.04 -5.80 -4.91
C PHE A 164 -14.32 -5.88 -4.08
N LEU A 165 -14.78 -4.74 -3.55
CA LEU A 165 -15.97 -4.69 -2.72
C LEU A 165 -17.25 -5.06 -3.48
N THR A 166 -17.36 -4.63 -4.72
CA THR A 166 -18.51 -4.96 -5.58
C THR A 166 -18.59 -6.47 -5.84
N LYS A 167 -17.47 -7.10 -6.17
CA LYS A 167 -17.39 -8.56 -6.36
C LYS A 167 -17.61 -9.35 -5.09
N LEU A 168 -17.29 -8.80 -3.93
CA LEU A 168 -17.65 -9.38 -2.64
C LEU A 168 -19.11 -9.16 -2.25
N GLY A 169 -19.90 -8.46 -3.07
CA GLY A 169 -21.33 -8.29 -2.88
C GLY A 169 -21.71 -7.20 -1.87
N ILE A 170 -20.92 -6.12 -1.76
CA ILE A 170 -21.19 -5.03 -0.82
C ILE A 170 -22.58 -4.41 -1.03
N LEU A 171 -23.04 -4.31 -2.29
CA LEU A 171 -24.37 -3.77 -2.60
C LEU A 171 -25.48 -4.69 -2.08
N LYS A 172 -25.35 -6.01 -2.28
CA LYS A 172 -26.28 -6.99 -1.75
C LYS A 172 -26.36 -6.99 -0.23
N ARG A 173 -25.18 -6.86 0.41
CA ARG A 173 -25.10 -6.70 1.87
C ARG A 173 -25.82 -5.43 2.32
N ALA A 174 -25.65 -4.31 1.59
CA ALA A 174 -26.33 -3.05 1.90
C ALA A 174 -27.87 -3.18 1.82
N GLU A 175 -28.40 -3.83 0.79
CA GLU A 175 -29.81 -4.11 0.66
C GLU A 175 -30.34 -4.89 1.87
N ILE A 176 -29.64 -5.95 2.27
CA ILE A 176 -30.02 -6.81 3.38
C ILE A 176 -30.08 -6.01 4.70
N ILE A 177 -28.99 -5.30 5.04
CA ILE A 177 -28.91 -4.58 6.33
C ILE A 177 -29.82 -3.36 6.38
N SER A 178 -30.18 -2.79 5.23
CA SER A 178 -31.04 -1.61 5.14
C SER A 178 -32.54 -1.93 5.03
N LYS A 179 -32.92 -3.21 4.85
CA LYS A 179 -34.28 -3.63 4.51
C LYS A 179 -35.37 -2.99 5.39
N ASN A 180 -35.18 -2.97 6.69
CA ASN A 180 -36.15 -2.51 7.68
C ASN A 180 -35.80 -1.13 8.28
N LEU A 181 -34.86 -0.39 7.66
CA LEU A 181 -34.45 0.92 8.15
C LEU A 181 -35.31 2.04 7.57
N GLN A 182 -35.40 3.15 8.30
CA GLN A 182 -35.99 4.39 7.80
C GLN A 182 -35.22 4.92 6.60
N PHE A 183 -35.87 5.67 5.72
CA PHE A 183 -35.31 6.19 4.49
C PHE A 183 -33.98 6.94 4.66
N SER A 184 -33.89 7.82 5.67
CA SER A 184 -32.66 8.59 5.96
C SER A 184 -31.46 7.67 6.28
N LYS A 185 -31.67 6.62 7.09
CA LYS A 185 -30.61 5.64 7.42
C LYS A 185 -30.22 4.80 6.21
N LYS A 186 -31.18 4.43 5.36
CA LYS A 186 -30.89 3.77 4.08
C LYS A 186 -30.02 4.65 3.19
N ALA A 187 -30.38 5.91 3.03
CA ALA A 187 -29.64 6.87 2.22
C ALA A 187 -28.20 7.04 2.71
N ASP A 188 -27.98 7.12 4.04
CA ASP A 188 -26.65 7.21 4.64
C ASP A 188 -25.80 5.98 4.32
N ILE A 189 -26.34 4.76 4.44
CA ILE A 189 -25.64 3.53 4.09
C ILE A 189 -25.20 3.55 2.63
N PHE A 190 -26.11 3.85 1.71
CA PHE A 190 -25.77 3.88 0.28
C PHE A 190 -24.81 5.00 -0.07
N TYR A 191 -24.89 6.16 0.58
CA TYR A 191 -23.93 7.24 0.42
C TYR A 191 -22.50 6.83 0.84
N ARG A 192 -22.37 6.17 2.00
CA ARG A 192 -21.07 5.64 2.48
C ARG A 192 -20.51 4.59 1.54
N ILE A 193 -21.36 3.66 1.05
CA ILE A 193 -20.93 2.65 0.08
C ILE A 193 -20.48 3.30 -1.22
N LYS A 194 -21.23 4.30 -1.72
CA LYS A 194 -20.84 5.05 -2.91
C LYS A 194 -19.43 5.63 -2.74
N ARG A 195 -19.11 6.23 -1.60
CA ARG A 195 -17.74 6.72 -1.32
C ARG A 195 -16.67 5.63 -1.43
N LEU A 196 -16.97 4.41 -1.00
CA LEU A 196 -16.02 3.29 -1.03
C LEU A 196 -15.80 2.71 -2.42
N ILE A 197 -16.84 2.67 -3.29
CA ILE A 197 -16.77 1.93 -4.55
C ILE A 197 -16.72 2.80 -5.81
N ASP A 198 -17.18 4.05 -5.74
CA ASP A 198 -17.23 4.95 -6.90
C ASP A 198 -15.82 5.39 -7.30
N GLU A 199 -15.54 5.39 -8.60
CA GLU A 199 -14.24 5.73 -9.18
C GLU A 199 -13.80 7.16 -8.87
N LYS A 200 -14.76 8.09 -8.70
CA LYS A 200 -14.49 9.49 -8.36
C LYS A 200 -14.03 9.70 -6.91
N TYR A 201 -14.17 8.67 -6.08
CA TYR A 201 -13.79 8.70 -4.67
C TYR A 201 -12.72 7.65 -4.37
N MET A 202 -12.96 6.79 -3.40
CA MET A 202 -12.00 5.79 -2.94
C MET A 202 -11.92 4.58 -3.90
N GLY A 203 -12.97 4.34 -4.71
CA GLY A 203 -13.11 3.12 -5.48
C GLY A 203 -11.98 2.86 -6.47
N SER A 204 -11.47 3.88 -7.14
CA SER A 204 -10.31 3.76 -8.04
C SER A 204 -8.99 4.15 -7.39
N LEU A 205 -9.00 5.07 -6.42
CA LEU A 205 -7.80 5.55 -5.74
C LEU A 205 -7.16 4.43 -4.91
N PHE A 206 -7.98 3.71 -4.14
CA PHE A 206 -7.54 2.58 -3.33
C PHE A 206 -7.35 1.33 -4.17
N LYS A 207 -6.31 0.56 -3.83
CA LYS A 207 -6.02 -0.74 -4.40
C LYS A 207 -6.06 -1.80 -3.33
N VAL A 208 -6.48 -2.98 -3.73
CA VAL A 208 -6.46 -4.18 -2.91
C VAL A 208 -5.46 -5.14 -3.50
N LEU A 209 -4.44 -5.47 -2.73
CA LEU A 209 -3.41 -6.45 -3.08
C LEU A 209 -3.54 -7.66 -2.16
N PHE A 210 -3.72 -8.84 -2.73
CA PHE A 210 -3.65 -10.10 -2.00
C PHE A 210 -2.41 -10.88 -2.41
N VAL A 211 -1.67 -11.36 -1.42
CA VAL A 211 -0.43 -12.12 -1.61
C VAL A 211 -0.54 -13.47 -0.91
N SER A 212 -0.13 -14.53 -1.60
CA SER A 212 -0.10 -15.90 -1.05
C SER A 212 0.92 -16.76 -1.79
N LYS A 213 1.11 -17.99 -1.34
CA LYS A 213 1.88 -18.97 -2.11
C LYS A 213 1.21 -19.27 -3.47
N SER A 214 2.01 -19.60 -4.47
CA SER A 214 1.56 -19.84 -5.84
C SER A 214 0.49 -20.95 -5.98
N LYS A 215 0.51 -21.95 -5.10
CA LYS A 215 -0.48 -23.04 -5.06
C LYS A 215 -1.87 -22.63 -4.57
N ASN A 216 -2.01 -21.44 -3.99
CA ASN A 216 -3.30 -20.94 -3.52
C ASN A 216 -4.13 -20.42 -4.71
N ASN A 217 -5.33 -20.97 -4.89
CA ASN A 217 -6.27 -20.59 -5.94
C ASN A 217 -7.31 -19.56 -5.51
N PHE A 218 -7.14 -18.95 -4.34
CA PHE A 218 -8.02 -17.89 -3.86
C PHE A 218 -8.01 -16.71 -4.84
N ASN A 219 -9.21 -16.32 -5.29
CA ASN A 219 -9.39 -15.19 -6.22
C ASN A 219 -10.68 -14.40 -5.96
N LEU A 220 -11.37 -14.70 -4.86
CA LEU A 220 -12.62 -14.03 -4.49
C LEU A 220 -12.39 -12.52 -4.34
N GLY A 221 -13.22 -11.72 -5.00
CA GLY A 221 -13.08 -10.26 -5.05
C GLY A 221 -12.09 -9.76 -6.13
N PHE A 222 -11.30 -10.65 -6.78
CA PHE A 222 -10.33 -10.27 -7.82
C PHE A 222 -10.74 -10.68 -9.23
N LYS A 223 -11.57 -11.70 -9.36
CA LYS A 223 -12.12 -12.18 -10.64
C LYS A 223 -13.63 -12.07 -10.66
#